data_93575ae4ec3226532b8c7cf746b7a41e
#
_entry.id   93575ae4ec3226532b8c7cf746b7a41e
#
_cell.length_a   1.000
_cell.length_b   1.000
_cell.length_c   1.000
_cell.angle_alpha   90.00
_cell.angle_beta   90.00
_cell.angle_gamma   90.00
#
_symmetry.space_group_name_H-M   'P 1'
#
loop_
_entity.id
_entity.type
_entity.pdbx_description
1 polymer ?
#
loop_
_entity_poly.entity_id
_entity_poly.type
_entity_poly.pdbx_seq_one_letter_code
_entity_poly.pdbx_strand_id
1 'polypeptide(L)'
;MVLPATLREGTEAELLESRVRALWPEMGVDITAEMIPAETSVVEVAVSFTKGCYPGQELVERMDSRGSMAPRRLCRVICASGVKVGDEIVVNGEVVGKYTTVSGMIALAFIKRGVEISDPYGEILPL
;
A
#
# COMPACT_ATOMS: atom_id res chain seq x y z
N MET A 1 24.19 -4.27 19.05
CA MET A 1 24.66 -3.73 17.74
C MET A 1 24.93 -2.24 17.95
N VAL A 2 26.15 -1.78 17.71
CA VAL A 2 26.50 -0.36 17.82
C VAL A 2 26.35 0.26 16.44
N LEU A 3 25.46 1.26 16.31
CA LEU A 3 25.30 1.98 15.06
C LEU A 3 26.54 2.84 14.77
N PRO A 4 26.94 3.01 13.50
CA PRO A 4 28.00 3.94 13.14
C PRO A 4 27.68 5.35 13.62
N ALA A 5 28.68 6.10 14.08
CA ALA A 5 28.52 7.48 14.59
C ALA A 5 27.99 8.49 13.54
N THR A 6 27.97 8.09 12.26
CA THR A 6 27.43 8.87 11.16
C THR A 6 25.91 8.72 10.96
N LEU A 7 25.28 7.73 11.62
CA LEU A 7 23.84 7.53 11.56
C LEU A 7 23.19 8.27 12.71
N ARG A 8 22.15 9.06 12.38
CA ARG A 8 21.24 9.62 13.37
C ARG A 8 20.01 8.72 13.55
N GLU A 9 19.42 8.78 14.69
CA GLU A 9 18.11 8.19 14.93
C GLU A 9 17.04 8.99 14.16
N GLY A 10 16.16 8.28 13.44
CA GLY A 10 15.03 8.88 12.74
C GLY A 10 13.86 9.12 13.70
N THR A 11 12.94 9.98 13.28
CA THR A 11 11.69 10.23 14.00
C THR A 11 10.58 9.30 13.50
N GLU A 12 9.53 9.10 14.29
CA GLU A 12 8.31 8.40 13.90
C GLU A 12 7.69 8.99 12.61
N ALA A 13 7.71 10.32 12.47
CA ALA A 13 7.19 11.01 11.29
C ALA A 13 8.00 10.70 10.04
N GLU A 14 9.32 10.64 10.14
CA GLU A 14 10.21 10.27 9.01
C GLU A 14 10.02 8.80 8.62
N LEU A 15 9.82 7.92 9.60
CA LEU A 15 9.52 6.51 9.34
C LEU A 15 8.18 6.37 8.62
N LEU A 16 7.14 7.06 9.08
CA LEU A 16 5.82 7.06 8.49
C LEU A 16 5.88 7.57 7.04
N GLU A 17 6.55 8.70 6.80
CA GLU A 17 6.72 9.24 5.47
C GLU A 17 7.46 8.26 4.55
N SER A 18 8.54 7.66 5.02
CA SER A 18 9.32 6.67 4.26
C SER A 18 8.47 5.45 3.89
N ARG A 19 7.63 4.98 4.82
CA ARG A 19 6.70 3.88 4.59
C ARG A 19 5.66 4.21 3.51
N VAL A 20 5.05 5.40 3.59
CA VAL A 20 4.11 5.87 2.58
C VAL A 20 4.79 6.02 1.21
N ARG A 21 5.99 6.60 1.17
CA ARG A 21 6.77 6.74 -0.07
C ARG A 21 7.11 5.40 -0.72
N ALA A 22 7.41 4.39 0.09
CA ALA A 22 7.71 3.03 -0.37
C ALA A 22 6.45 2.22 -0.74
N LEU A 23 5.24 2.76 -0.59
CA LEU A 23 3.98 2.01 -0.68
C LEU A 23 4.00 0.74 0.19
N TRP A 24 4.57 0.85 1.39
CA TRP A 24 4.71 -0.29 2.29
C TRP A 24 3.59 -0.29 3.33
N PRO A 25 2.61 -1.20 3.20
CA PRO A 25 1.48 -1.26 4.12
C PRO A 25 1.87 -1.79 5.49
N GLU A 26 1.12 -1.40 6.49
CA GLU A 26 1.23 -1.88 7.87
C GLU A 26 0.04 -2.77 8.22
N MET A 27 0.34 -3.94 8.82
CA MET A 27 -0.68 -4.86 9.30
C MET A 27 -1.48 -4.23 10.43
N GLY A 28 -2.80 -4.31 10.32
CA GLY A 28 -3.75 -3.73 11.29
C GLY A 28 -4.06 -2.24 11.04
N VAL A 29 -3.30 -1.57 10.18
CA VAL A 29 -3.54 -0.16 9.77
C VAL A 29 -4.02 -0.10 8.33
N ASP A 30 -3.16 -0.47 7.39
CA ASP A 30 -3.47 -0.45 5.96
C ASP A 30 -4.06 -1.78 5.49
N ILE A 31 -3.59 -2.89 6.01
CA ILE A 31 -4.07 -4.23 5.66
C ILE A 31 -4.58 -4.98 6.88
N THR A 32 -5.63 -5.77 6.68
CA THR A 32 -6.26 -6.60 7.70
C THR A 32 -6.32 -8.06 7.26
N ALA A 33 -6.63 -8.96 8.19
CA ALA A 33 -6.76 -10.39 7.91
C ALA A 33 -7.91 -10.74 6.94
N GLU A 34 -8.83 -9.81 6.70
CA GLU A 34 -9.98 -10.00 5.81
C GLU A 34 -9.66 -9.65 4.35
N MET A 35 -8.51 -9.02 4.11
CA MET A 35 -8.09 -8.61 2.77
C MET A 35 -7.37 -9.74 2.06
N ILE A 36 -7.53 -9.78 0.74
CA ILE A 36 -6.76 -10.69 -0.09
C ILE A 36 -5.41 -10.07 -0.47
N PRO A 37 -4.34 -10.86 -0.59
CA PRO A 37 -3.01 -10.35 -0.91
C PRO A 37 -2.95 -9.44 -2.14
N ALA A 38 -3.72 -9.74 -3.18
CA ALA A 38 -3.78 -8.94 -4.41
C ALA A 38 -4.28 -7.50 -4.22
N GLU A 39 -4.94 -7.17 -3.10
CA GLU A 39 -5.35 -5.81 -2.78
C GLU A 39 -4.18 -4.96 -2.24
N THR A 40 -3.14 -5.59 -1.73
CA THR A 40 -2.10 -4.92 -0.92
C THR A 40 -1.03 -4.19 -1.74
N SER A 41 -0.96 -4.45 -3.04
CA SER A 41 0.06 -3.92 -3.96
C SER A 41 1.52 -4.29 -3.63
N VAL A 42 1.74 -5.27 -2.73
CA VAL A 42 3.08 -5.76 -2.37
C VAL A 42 3.32 -7.22 -2.74
N VAL A 43 2.41 -7.85 -3.48
CA VAL A 43 2.53 -9.27 -3.87
C VAL A 43 3.83 -9.53 -4.59
N GLU A 44 4.20 -8.70 -5.56
CA GLU A 44 5.41 -8.86 -6.38
C GLU A 44 6.71 -8.81 -5.56
N VAL A 45 6.72 -8.06 -4.46
CA VAL A 45 7.92 -7.91 -3.59
C VAL A 45 7.88 -8.79 -2.35
N ALA A 46 6.70 -9.19 -1.89
CA ALA A 46 6.53 -9.93 -0.64
C ALA A 46 6.23 -11.43 -0.83
N VAL A 47 5.86 -11.86 -2.04
CA VAL A 47 5.48 -13.24 -2.34
C VAL A 47 6.51 -13.88 -3.27
N SER A 48 6.90 -15.10 -2.96
CA SER A 48 7.72 -15.92 -3.86
C SER A 48 6.85 -17.02 -4.46
N PHE A 49 6.72 -17.04 -5.78
CA PHE A 49 5.99 -18.08 -6.52
C PHE A 49 6.85 -19.32 -6.78
N THR A 50 8.13 -19.29 -6.45
CA THR A 50 9.09 -20.38 -6.71
C THR A 50 9.56 -21.12 -5.45
N LYS A 51 9.23 -20.61 -4.25
CA LYS A 51 9.57 -21.29 -2.99
C LYS A 51 8.57 -22.42 -2.70
N GLY A 52 8.95 -23.28 -1.74
CA GLY A 52 8.07 -24.36 -1.24
C GLY A 52 6.76 -23.84 -0.64
N CYS A 53 5.87 -24.76 -0.29
CA CYS A 53 4.52 -24.47 0.20
C CYS A 53 4.49 -23.54 1.42
N TYR A 54 3.48 -22.67 1.48
CA TYR A 54 3.22 -21.76 2.60
C TYR A 54 1.70 -21.60 2.81
N PRO A 55 1.24 -21.22 4.01
CA PRO A 55 -0.17 -20.99 4.27
C PRO A 55 -0.75 -19.91 3.36
N GLY A 56 -1.91 -20.18 2.75
CA GLY A 56 -2.58 -19.25 1.84
C GLY A 56 -2.10 -19.25 0.39
N GLN A 57 -1.08 -20.05 0.04
CA GLN A 57 -0.53 -20.15 -1.31
C GLN A 57 -1.59 -20.41 -2.38
N GLU A 58 -2.57 -21.27 -2.11
CA GLU A 58 -3.60 -21.62 -3.08
C GLU A 58 -4.38 -20.39 -3.57
N LEU A 59 -4.74 -19.48 -2.67
CA LEU A 59 -5.44 -18.25 -3.05
C LEU A 59 -4.54 -17.33 -3.88
N VAL A 60 -3.30 -17.14 -3.45
CA VAL A 60 -2.32 -16.27 -4.11
C VAL A 60 -2.05 -16.77 -5.53
N GLU A 61 -1.72 -18.05 -5.71
CA GLU A 61 -1.45 -18.64 -7.01
C GLU A 61 -2.68 -18.68 -7.92
N ARG A 62 -3.86 -18.93 -7.36
CA ARG A 62 -5.10 -18.91 -8.13
C ARG A 62 -5.40 -17.52 -8.69
N MET A 63 -5.14 -16.47 -7.92
CA MET A 63 -5.34 -15.11 -8.39
C MET A 63 -4.32 -14.71 -9.44
N ASP A 64 -3.06 -15.07 -9.24
CA ASP A 64 -1.98 -14.81 -10.19
C ASP A 64 -2.22 -15.54 -11.51
N SER A 65 -2.43 -16.86 -11.47
CA SER A 65 -2.61 -17.70 -12.66
C SER A 65 -3.85 -17.36 -13.50
N ARG A 66 -4.90 -16.81 -12.88
CA ARG A 66 -6.11 -16.39 -13.58
C ARG A 66 -6.09 -14.95 -14.04
N GLY A 67 -5.02 -14.20 -13.74
CA GLY A 67 -4.98 -12.75 -13.95
C GLY A 67 -6.12 -12.04 -13.20
N SER A 68 -6.59 -12.64 -12.10
CA SER A 68 -7.71 -12.11 -11.33
C SER A 68 -7.29 -10.84 -10.64
N MET A 69 -7.92 -9.75 -11.04
CA MET A 69 -7.64 -8.45 -10.46
C MET A 69 -8.53 -8.23 -9.24
N ALA A 70 -7.93 -7.76 -8.16
CA ALA A 70 -8.64 -7.39 -6.95
C ALA A 70 -9.69 -6.28 -7.24
N PRO A 71 -10.80 -6.23 -6.49
CA PRO A 71 -11.84 -5.19 -6.67
C PRO A 71 -11.35 -3.79 -6.32
N ARG A 72 -10.31 -3.70 -5.52
CA ARG A 72 -9.62 -2.47 -5.10
C ARG A 72 -8.14 -2.78 -4.90
N ARG A 73 -7.34 -1.76 -4.83
CA ARG A 73 -5.90 -1.89 -4.53
C ARG A 73 -5.42 -0.77 -3.62
N LEU A 74 -4.40 -1.05 -2.85
CA LEU A 74 -3.68 -0.03 -2.11
C LEU A 74 -2.85 0.81 -3.08
N CYS A 75 -3.00 2.11 -3.00
CA CYS A 75 -2.30 3.08 -3.84
C CYS A 75 -1.64 4.13 -2.97
N ARG A 76 -0.54 4.68 -3.46
CA ARG A 76 0.02 5.92 -2.94
C ARG A 76 -0.63 7.07 -3.69
N VAL A 77 -1.10 8.08 -2.95
CA VAL A 77 -1.84 9.20 -3.51
C VAL A 77 -1.37 10.52 -2.92
N ILE A 78 -1.53 11.61 -3.69
CA ILE A 78 -1.45 12.95 -3.13
C ILE A 78 -2.79 13.28 -2.49
N CYS A 79 -2.76 13.84 -1.30
CA CYS A 79 -3.95 14.30 -0.59
C CYS A 79 -3.88 15.79 -0.28
N ALA A 80 -5.04 16.40 -0.12
CA ALA A 80 -5.13 17.79 0.33
C ALA A 80 -4.68 17.94 1.79
N SER A 81 -4.27 19.14 2.17
CA SER A 81 -3.98 19.46 3.56
C SER A 81 -5.22 19.27 4.42
N GLY A 82 -5.05 18.63 5.57
CA GLY A 82 -6.14 18.39 6.54
C GLY A 82 -6.92 17.08 6.35
N VAL A 83 -6.61 16.28 5.32
CA VAL A 83 -7.14 14.93 5.15
C VAL A 83 -6.72 14.06 6.33
N LYS A 84 -7.62 13.20 6.78
CA LYS A 84 -7.42 12.28 7.90
C LYS A 84 -7.55 10.82 7.46
N VAL A 85 -6.95 9.96 8.23
CA VAL A 85 -7.18 8.51 8.13
C VAL A 85 -8.67 8.22 8.27
N GLY A 86 -9.20 7.43 7.35
CA GLY A 86 -10.61 7.08 7.30
C GLY A 86 -11.48 7.99 6.42
N ASP A 87 -10.98 9.14 5.97
CA ASP A 87 -11.70 9.99 5.04
C ASP A 87 -11.90 9.29 3.70
N GLU A 88 -13.02 9.57 3.05
CA GLU A 88 -13.36 9.02 1.75
C GLU A 88 -12.72 9.84 0.61
N ILE A 89 -12.36 9.13 -0.45
CA ILE A 89 -11.90 9.74 -1.70
C ILE A 89 -13.08 9.77 -2.66
N VAL A 90 -13.46 10.97 -3.07
CA VAL A 90 -14.61 11.19 -3.96
C VAL A 90 -14.11 11.73 -5.30
N VAL A 91 -14.50 11.07 -6.39
CA VAL A 91 -14.23 11.51 -7.76
C VAL A 91 -15.56 11.60 -8.50
N ASN A 92 -15.86 12.75 -9.09
CA ASN A 92 -17.11 13.00 -9.81
C ASN A 92 -18.38 12.69 -9.00
N GLY A 93 -18.35 12.88 -7.67
CA GLY A 93 -19.49 12.63 -6.79
C GLY A 93 -19.64 11.15 -6.35
N GLU A 94 -18.76 10.27 -6.77
CA GLU A 94 -18.74 8.86 -6.35
C GLU A 94 -17.58 8.60 -5.37
N VAL A 95 -17.86 7.84 -4.32
CA VAL A 95 -16.81 7.35 -3.40
C VAL A 95 -16.02 6.25 -4.09
N VAL A 96 -14.76 6.53 -4.37
CA VAL A 96 -13.85 5.63 -5.09
C VAL A 96 -12.78 5.01 -4.20
N GLY A 97 -12.63 5.51 -2.98
CA GLY A 97 -11.60 4.99 -2.09
C GLY A 97 -11.68 5.55 -0.68
N LYS A 98 -10.69 5.14 0.14
CA LYS A 98 -10.56 5.55 1.54
C LYS A 98 -9.10 5.62 1.94
N TYR A 99 -8.72 6.67 2.65
CA TYR A 99 -7.37 6.83 3.19
C TYR A 99 -7.14 5.90 4.39
N THR A 100 -6.00 5.21 4.40
CA THR A 100 -5.60 4.32 5.50
C THR A 100 -4.42 4.85 6.30
N THR A 101 -3.50 5.55 5.63
CA THR A 101 -2.36 6.20 6.26
C THR A 101 -2.14 7.56 5.62
N VAL A 102 -1.87 8.60 6.41
CA VAL A 102 -1.63 9.97 5.93
C VAL A 102 -0.32 10.50 6.51
N SER A 103 0.54 11.03 5.67
CA SER A 103 1.79 11.70 6.06
C SER A 103 1.95 12.99 5.26
N GLY A 104 1.60 14.12 5.87
CA GLY A 104 1.62 15.42 5.19
C GLY A 104 0.65 15.46 4.00
N MET A 105 1.19 15.62 2.79
CA MET A 105 0.42 15.68 1.54
C MET A 105 0.47 14.35 0.74
N ILE A 106 1.00 13.29 1.32
CA ILE A 106 1.02 11.95 0.74
C ILE A 106 0.27 10.97 1.63
N ALA A 107 -0.36 9.98 1.04
CA ALA A 107 -1.14 9.02 1.77
C ALA A 107 -1.13 7.64 1.10
N LEU A 108 -1.45 6.60 1.88
CA LEU A 108 -1.91 5.32 1.37
C LEU A 108 -3.44 5.30 1.40
N ALA A 109 -4.02 4.74 0.36
CA ALA A 109 -5.46 4.62 0.24
C ALA A 109 -5.85 3.38 -0.57
N PHE A 110 -6.93 2.73 -0.19
CA PHE A 110 -7.57 1.75 -1.07
C PHE A 110 -8.43 2.46 -2.09
N ILE A 111 -8.20 2.10 -3.35
CA ILE A 111 -8.90 2.69 -4.50
C ILE A 111 -9.61 1.59 -5.27
N LYS A 112 -10.87 1.82 -5.62
CA LYS A 112 -11.66 0.93 -6.48
C LYS A 112 -10.95 0.70 -7.83
N ARG A 113 -11.07 -0.52 -8.32
CA ARG A 113 -10.58 -0.88 -9.65
C ARG A 113 -11.20 -0.01 -10.74
N GLY A 114 -10.40 0.33 -11.75
CA GLY A 114 -10.85 1.15 -12.89
C GLY A 114 -10.80 2.66 -12.65
N VAL A 115 -10.43 3.09 -11.45
CA VAL A 115 -10.19 4.51 -11.17
C VAL A 115 -8.71 4.81 -11.42
N GLU A 116 -8.44 5.74 -12.31
CA GLU A 116 -7.08 6.24 -12.55
C GLU A 116 -6.72 7.26 -11.48
N ILE A 117 -5.60 7.00 -10.80
CA ILE A 117 -5.02 7.92 -9.82
C ILE A 117 -3.56 8.13 -10.18
N SER A 118 -3.14 9.38 -10.20
CA SER A 118 -1.75 9.72 -10.39
C SER A 118 -0.92 9.34 -9.15
N ASP A 119 0.01 8.42 -9.31
CA ASP A 119 1.03 8.17 -8.29
C ASP A 119 2.04 9.32 -8.33
N PRO A 120 2.25 10.05 -7.22
CA PRO A 120 3.15 11.20 -7.18
C PRO A 120 4.63 10.87 -7.39
N TYR A 121 4.99 9.59 -7.28
CA TYR A 121 6.40 9.15 -7.36
C TYR A 121 6.67 8.22 -8.56
N GLY A 122 5.69 8.02 -9.45
CA GLY A 122 5.80 7.09 -10.55
C GLY A 122 5.71 5.61 -10.11
N GLU A 123 6.06 4.71 -11.00
CA GLU A 123 6.11 3.28 -10.68
C GLU A 123 7.14 3.02 -9.57
N ILE A 124 6.76 2.16 -8.62
CA ILE A 124 7.70 1.67 -7.63
C ILE A 124 8.72 0.83 -8.38
N LEU A 125 9.95 1.29 -8.38
CA LEU A 125 11.05 0.43 -8.82
C LEU A 125 11.15 -0.72 -7.81
N PRO A 126 11.13 -1.97 -8.25
CA PRO A 126 11.44 -3.09 -7.36
C PRO A 126 12.83 -2.86 -6.77
N LEU A 127 12.95 -2.98 -5.47
CA LEU A 127 14.21 -2.96 -4.76
C LEU A 127 15.05 -4.18 -5.14
#